data_b454d7e833046036734e122c52c4989a
#
_entry.id   b454d7e833046036734e122c52c4989a
#
_cell.length_a   1.000
_cell.length_b   1.000
_cell.length_c   1.000
_cell.angle_alpha   90.00
_cell.angle_beta   90.00
_cell.angle_gamma   90.00
#
_symmetry.space_group_name_H-M   'P 1'
#
loop_
_entity.id
_entity.type
_entity.pdbx_description
1 polymer ?
#
loop_
_entity_poly.entity_id
_entity_poly.type
_entity_poly.pdbx_seq_one_letter_code
_entity_poly.pdbx_strand_id
1 'polypeptide(L)'
;ENDPSTDTRAIAYKEREQYGRMFQFPRRYTGLPPKHEAVGRPQNGRDYTTRQERAYKTYRLDKQWSYFWDYQVKKMYWRYFLWQFAGRGPSTDNYVSAYGARPNEDGVAWFQFGLPFAFLLGLWGMFYHFQQDRKRAFSILSLFLMTGLAIIIFVNQDNPQPRERDYSYVGSFFAFSISISIA
;
A
#
# COMPACT_ATOMS: atom_id res chain seq x y z
N GLU A 1 11.67 -8.74 21.62
CA GLU A 1 10.96 -9.57 20.62
C GLU A 1 11.88 -10.27 19.63
N ASN A 2 13.11 -9.81 19.44
CA ASN A 2 14.09 -10.39 18.51
C ASN A 2 15.37 -10.83 19.26
N ASP A 3 15.18 -11.66 20.28
CA ASP A 3 16.33 -12.23 20.99
C ASP A 3 16.87 -13.44 20.21
N PRO A 4 18.09 -13.36 19.64
CA PRO A 4 18.71 -14.45 18.91
C PRO A 4 19.33 -15.51 19.83
N SER A 5 18.63 -15.86 20.92
CA SER A 5 19.11 -16.78 21.95
C SER A 5 19.26 -18.25 21.48
N THR A 6 18.74 -18.58 20.29
CA THR A 6 18.90 -19.93 19.69
C THR A 6 19.42 -19.81 18.25
N ASP A 7 20.19 -20.81 17.80
CA ASP A 7 20.79 -20.82 16.45
C ASP A 7 19.74 -20.66 15.35
N THR A 8 18.59 -21.27 15.50
CA THR A 8 17.47 -21.15 14.56
C THR A 8 16.90 -19.72 14.51
N ARG A 9 16.79 -19.03 15.65
CA ARG A 9 16.34 -17.63 15.70
C ARG A 9 17.42 -16.69 15.18
N ALA A 10 18.70 -16.99 15.42
CA ALA A 10 19.82 -16.22 14.87
C ALA A 10 19.86 -16.30 13.34
N ILE A 11 19.61 -17.48 12.76
CA ILE A 11 19.51 -17.68 11.32
C ILE A 11 18.29 -16.91 10.76
N ALA A 12 17.10 -17.06 11.35
CA ALA A 12 15.90 -16.37 10.94
C ALA A 12 16.05 -14.84 11.02
N TYR A 13 16.76 -14.33 12.02
CA TYR A 13 17.09 -12.91 12.16
C TYR A 13 18.05 -12.45 11.06
N LYS A 14 19.11 -13.23 10.79
CA LYS A 14 20.08 -12.94 9.73
C LYS A 14 19.44 -12.98 8.34
N GLU A 15 18.56 -13.93 8.08
CA GLU A 15 17.81 -14.06 6.83
C GLU A 15 16.65 -13.06 6.71
N ARG A 16 16.43 -12.25 7.75
CA ARG A 16 15.37 -11.25 7.79
C ARG A 16 13.97 -11.83 7.53
N GLU A 17 13.71 -13.04 7.94
CA GLU A 17 12.41 -13.71 7.76
C GLU A 17 11.25 -12.91 8.35
N GLN A 18 11.50 -12.14 9.41
CA GLN A 18 10.55 -11.22 10.02
C GLN A 18 10.02 -10.13 9.08
N TYR A 19 10.76 -9.81 8.02
CA TYR A 19 10.35 -8.81 7.03
C TYR A 19 9.61 -9.44 5.84
N GLY A 20 9.39 -10.75 5.87
CA GLY A 20 8.79 -11.49 4.78
C GLY A 20 9.71 -11.65 3.56
N ARG A 21 9.25 -12.40 2.59
CA ARG A 21 10.00 -12.54 1.33
C ARG A 21 9.72 -11.35 0.45
N MET A 22 10.77 -10.62 0.08
CA MET A 22 10.70 -9.59 -0.94
C MET A 22 10.17 -10.18 -2.26
N PHE A 23 9.38 -9.39 -2.98
CA PHE A 23 8.95 -9.72 -4.32
C PHE A 23 8.11 -11.01 -4.44
N GLN A 24 6.96 -11.08 -3.73
CA GLN A 24 6.01 -12.17 -3.92
C GLN A 24 4.78 -11.72 -4.71
N PHE A 25 4.62 -12.30 -5.87
CA PHE A 25 3.35 -12.33 -6.56
C PHE A 25 2.92 -13.82 -6.65
N PRO A 26 1.72 -14.19 -6.21
CA PRO A 26 0.66 -13.37 -5.61
C PRO A 26 0.98 -12.88 -4.18
N ARG A 27 0.43 -11.74 -3.79
CA ARG A 27 0.64 -11.10 -2.50
C ARG A 27 0.18 -11.97 -1.33
N ARG A 28 0.92 -11.98 -0.22
CA ARG A 28 0.47 -12.65 0.99
C ARG A 28 -0.58 -11.81 1.69
N TYR A 29 -1.81 -12.25 1.58
CA TYR A 29 -2.88 -11.76 2.42
C TYR A 29 -3.08 -12.76 3.57
N THR A 30 -2.72 -12.35 4.79
CA THR A 30 -2.77 -13.21 5.99
C THR A 30 -4.20 -13.43 6.52
N GLY A 31 -5.16 -12.61 6.09
CA GLY A 31 -6.57 -12.69 6.49
C GLY A 31 -7.44 -13.59 5.60
N LEU A 32 -6.86 -14.51 4.82
CA LEU A 32 -7.66 -15.45 4.06
C LEU A 32 -8.33 -16.47 5.00
N PRO A 33 -9.66 -16.61 4.94
CA PRO A 33 -10.35 -17.63 5.70
C PRO A 33 -9.93 -19.02 5.23
N PRO A 34 -10.10 -20.05 6.08
CA PRO A 34 -9.89 -21.43 5.69
C PRO A 34 -10.69 -21.79 4.44
N LYS A 35 -10.17 -22.68 3.61
CA LYS A 35 -10.78 -23.04 2.32
C LYS A 35 -12.23 -23.48 2.44
N HIS A 36 -12.57 -24.22 3.50
CA HIS A 36 -13.95 -24.69 3.74
C HIS A 36 -14.95 -23.56 4.06
N GLU A 37 -14.48 -22.42 4.58
CA GLU A 37 -15.34 -21.25 4.80
C GLU A 37 -15.55 -20.47 3.50
N ALA A 38 -14.54 -20.42 2.63
CA ALA A 38 -14.61 -19.68 1.39
C ALA A 38 -15.45 -20.37 0.30
N VAL A 39 -15.38 -21.70 0.19
CA VAL A 39 -16.01 -22.46 -0.91
C VAL A 39 -16.86 -23.66 -0.45
N GLY A 40 -17.15 -23.74 0.86
CA GLY A 40 -17.88 -24.85 1.46
C GLY A 40 -17.02 -26.09 1.70
N ARG A 41 -17.56 -27.04 2.50
CA ARG A 41 -16.86 -28.30 2.79
C ARG A 41 -16.87 -29.22 1.56
N PRO A 42 -15.87 -30.11 1.43
CA PRO A 42 -15.86 -31.10 0.34
C PRO A 42 -17.05 -32.06 0.49
N GLN A 43 -17.74 -32.32 -0.61
CA GLN A 43 -18.95 -33.15 -0.61
C GLN A 43 -18.71 -34.58 -0.12
N ASN A 44 -17.53 -35.14 -0.40
CA ASN A 44 -17.16 -36.52 -0.01
C ASN A 44 -16.25 -36.55 1.23
N GLY A 45 -16.14 -35.47 2.00
CA GLY A 45 -15.35 -35.40 3.22
C GLY A 45 -13.82 -35.49 3.05
N ARG A 46 -13.29 -35.71 1.87
CA ARG A 46 -11.85 -35.84 1.60
C ARG A 46 -11.30 -34.81 0.64
N ASP A 47 -11.86 -34.72 -0.57
CA ASP A 47 -11.31 -33.91 -1.63
C ASP A 47 -12.27 -32.81 -2.13
N TYR A 48 -11.74 -31.65 -2.43
CA TYR A 48 -12.48 -30.56 -3.05
C TYR A 48 -12.69 -30.84 -4.54
N THR A 49 -13.88 -30.56 -5.04
CA THR A 49 -14.17 -30.68 -6.47
C THR A 49 -13.36 -29.65 -7.27
N THR A 50 -13.11 -29.96 -8.56
CA THR A 50 -12.41 -29.02 -9.47
C THR A 50 -13.10 -27.66 -9.55
N ARG A 51 -14.41 -27.61 -9.39
CA ARG A 51 -15.19 -26.37 -9.35
C ARG A 51 -14.88 -25.56 -8.08
N GLN A 52 -14.83 -26.22 -6.92
CA GLN A 52 -14.47 -25.57 -5.65
C GLN A 52 -13.01 -25.10 -5.66
N GLU A 53 -12.10 -25.86 -6.25
CA GLU A 53 -10.70 -25.45 -6.40
C GLU A 53 -10.56 -24.17 -7.25
N ARG A 54 -11.27 -24.12 -8.37
CA ARG A 54 -11.30 -22.92 -9.23
C ARG A 54 -11.92 -21.72 -8.50
N ALA A 55 -13.05 -21.93 -7.83
CA ALA A 55 -13.72 -20.88 -7.05
C ALA A 55 -12.81 -20.33 -5.94
N TYR A 56 -12.10 -21.20 -5.21
CA TYR A 56 -11.16 -20.77 -4.18
C TYR A 56 -9.97 -19.99 -4.75
N LYS A 57 -9.44 -20.43 -5.89
CA LYS A 57 -8.36 -19.71 -6.58
C LYS A 57 -8.80 -18.30 -7.00
N THR A 58 -10.00 -18.17 -7.56
CA THR A 58 -10.57 -16.87 -7.94
C THR A 58 -10.80 -15.98 -6.70
N TYR A 59 -11.41 -16.52 -5.66
CA TYR A 59 -11.62 -15.82 -4.40
C TYR A 59 -10.30 -15.32 -3.78
N ARG A 60 -9.27 -16.17 -3.78
CA ARG A 60 -7.96 -15.82 -3.27
C ARG A 60 -7.31 -14.69 -4.08
N LEU A 61 -7.44 -14.70 -5.40
CA LEU A 61 -6.92 -13.63 -6.26
C LEU A 61 -7.65 -12.31 -6.02
N ASP A 62 -8.98 -12.36 -5.93
CA ASP A 62 -9.81 -11.18 -5.64
C ASP A 62 -9.43 -10.55 -4.30
N LYS A 63 -9.30 -11.35 -3.24
CA LYS A 63 -8.86 -10.87 -1.93
C LYS A 63 -7.45 -10.28 -1.93
N GLN A 64 -6.53 -10.83 -2.73
CA GLN A 64 -5.19 -10.27 -2.87
C GLN A 64 -5.19 -8.95 -3.64
N TRP A 65 -6.04 -8.78 -4.65
CA TRP A 65 -6.24 -7.51 -5.33
C TRP A 65 -6.86 -6.45 -4.42
N SER A 66 -7.91 -6.81 -3.68
CA SER A 66 -8.51 -5.93 -2.69
C SER A 66 -7.47 -5.51 -1.63
N TYR A 67 -6.68 -6.45 -1.11
CA TYR A 67 -5.61 -6.16 -0.17
C TYR A 67 -4.54 -5.20 -0.76
N PHE A 68 -4.12 -5.43 -1.99
CA PHE A 68 -3.16 -4.55 -2.65
C PHE A 68 -3.69 -3.12 -2.78
N TRP A 69 -4.93 -2.95 -3.28
CA TRP A 69 -5.50 -1.62 -3.49
C TRP A 69 -5.90 -0.94 -2.19
N ASP A 70 -6.66 -1.62 -1.34
CA ASP A 70 -7.28 -0.98 -0.17
C ASP A 70 -6.30 -0.81 0.98
N TYR A 71 -5.39 -1.77 1.18
CA TYR A 71 -4.40 -1.66 2.23
C TYR A 71 -3.09 -1.04 1.75
N GLN A 72 -2.43 -1.65 0.75
CA GLN A 72 -1.08 -1.24 0.39
C GLN A 72 -1.04 0.07 -0.41
N VAL A 73 -1.96 0.27 -1.36
CA VAL A 73 -2.00 1.51 -2.15
C VAL A 73 -2.74 2.61 -1.40
N LYS A 74 -3.99 2.41 -1.02
CA LYS A 74 -4.80 3.47 -0.40
C LYS A 74 -4.31 3.82 1.01
N LYS A 75 -4.24 2.83 1.92
CA LYS A 75 -3.91 3.09 3.32
C LYS A 75 -2.43 3.38 3.52
N MET A 76 -1.53 2.60 2.92
CA MET A 76 -0.09 2.71 3.19
C MET A 76 0.64 3.73 2.32
N TYR A 77 0.10 4.10 1.16
CA TYR A 77 0.75 5.07 0.28
C TYR A 77 -0.05 6.37 0.13
N TRP A 78 -1.29 6.29 -0.44
CA TRP A 78 -2.08 7.50 -0.71
C TRP A 78 -2.40 8.30 0.54
N ARG A 79 -2.71 7.65 1.65
CA ARG A 79 -2.95 8.31 2.92
C ARG A 79 -1.73 9.15 3.34
N TYR A 80 -0.53 8.57 3.34
CA TYR A 80 0.69 9.30 3.71
C TYR A 80 1.02 10.41 2.73
N PHE A 81 0.85 10.16 1.43
CA PHE A 81 1.03 11.19 0.40
C PHE A 81 0.08 12.37 0.63
N LEU A 82 -1.20 12.12 0.82
CA LEU A 82 -2.19 13.18 1.06
C LEU A 82 -1.98 13.91 2.39
N TRP A 83 -1.46 13.23 3.41
CA TRP A 83 -1.11 13.92 4.66
C TRP A 83 -0.03 14.98 4.48
N GLN A 84 0.90 14.79 3.54
CA GLN A 84 1.95 15.77 3.27
C GLN A 84 1.43 17.00 2.50
N PHE A 85 0.44 16.80 1.63
CA PHE A 85 0.06 17.85 0.67
C PHE A 85 -1.38 18.36 0.82
N ALA A 86 -2.25 17.65 1.53
CA ALA A 86 -3.62 18.09 1.81
C ALA A 86 -3.84 18.34 3.30
N GLY A 87 -3.58 17.37 4.15
CA GLY A 87 -3.70 17.50 5.59
C GLY A 87 -4.04 16.19 6.29
N ARG A 88 -3.63 16.07 7.56
CA ARG A 88 -3.95 14.95 8.43
C ARG A 88 -5.15 15.30 9.29
N GLY A 89 -6.14 14.43 9.38
CA GLY A 89 -7.34 14.72 10.16
C GLY A 89 -8.15 13.49 10.52
N PRO A 90 -9.33 13.69 11.11
CA PRO A 90 -10.21 12.60 11.50
C PRO A 90 -10.62 11.77 10.28
N SER A 91 -10.82 10.49 10.51
CA SER A 91 -11.24 9.50 9.50
C SER A 91 -12.71 9.71 9.09
N THR A 92 -13.02 10.81 8.42
CA THR A 92 -14.36 11.08 7.88
C THR A 92 -14.56 10.47 6.49
N ASP A 93 -13.47 10.14 5.81
CA ASP A 93 -13.54 9.59 4.45
C ASP A 93 -13.51 8.05 4.48
N ASN A 94 -14.52 7.42 3.91
CA ASN A 94 -14.61 5.98 3.67
C ASN A 94 -13.40 5.40 2.94
N TYR A 95 -12.61 6.24 2.35
CA TYR A 95 -11.39 5.98 1.62
C TYR A 95 -10.28 5.32 2.45
N VAL A 96 -10.22 5.61 3.75
CA VAL A 96 -9.17 5.12 4.67
C VAL A 96 -9.71 4.13 5.68
N SER A 97 -11.02 4.07 5.89
CA SER A 97 -11.65 3.27 6.95
C SER A 97 -11.63 1.76 6.73
N ALA A 98 -11.33 1.28 5.54
CA ALA A 98 -11.46 -0.14 5.19
C ALA A 98 -10.52 -1.09 5.96
N TYR A 99 -9.44 -0.60 6.59
CA TYR A 99 -8.44 -1.42 7.29
C TYR A 99 -8.04 -0.86 8.66
N GLY A 100 -9.01 -0.73 9.56
CA GLY A 100 -8.74 -0.40 10.95
C GLY A 100 -8.13 0.98 11.17
N ALA A 101 -8.58 1.95 10.41
CA ALA A 101 -8.29 3.35 10.67
C ALA A 101 -8.74 3.71 12.09
N ARG A 102 -7.91 4.40 12.84
CA ARG A 102 -8.29 4.94 14.13
C ARG A 102 -9.33 6.05 13.92
N PRO A 103 -10.45 6.06 14.64
CA PRO A 103 -11.58 6.94 14.33
C PRO A 103 -11.27 8.44 14.23
N ASN A 104 -10.17 8.90 14.83
CA ASN A 104 -9.86 10.33 14.93
C ASN A 104 -8.49 10.76 14.38
N GLU A 105 -7.67 9.83 13.86
CA GLU A 105 -6.27 10.15 13.54
C GLU A 105 -5.82 9.74 12.13
N ASP A 106 -6.54 8.84 11.49
CA ASP A 106 -6.05 8.16 10.28
C ASP A 106 -6.68 8.65 8.98
N GLY A 107 -7.45 9.73 9.01
CA GLY A 107 -8.10 10.29 7.84
C GLY A 107 -7.30 11.38 7.13
N VAL A 108 -7.81 11.80 5.99
CA VAL A 108 -7.28 12.93 5.22
C VAL A 108 -8.22 14.12 5.39
N ALA A 109 -7.72 15.22 5.91
CA ALA A 109 -8.48 16.46 6.07
C ALA A 109 -8.25 17.38 4.88
N TRP A 110 -9.04 17.20 3.83
CA TRP A 110 -8.95 17.95 2.57
C TRP A 110 -9.04 19.47 2.74
N PHE A 111 -9.77 19.94 3.73
CA PHE A 111 -10.08 21.35 3.95
C PHE A 111 -9.56 21.89 5.26
N GLN A 112 -8.58 21.20 5.89
CA GLN A 112 -8.03 21.62 7.18
C GLN A 112 -7.42 23.03 7.13
N PHE A 113 -6.81 23.40 6.02
CA PHE A 113 -6.17 24.68 5.78
C PHE A 113 -6.89 25.50 4.70
N GLY A 114 -8.18 25.28 4.50
CA GLY A 114 -8.94 25.77 3.36
C GLY A 114 -8.83 24.80 2.18
N LEU A 115 -8.50 25.32 0.98
CA LEU A 115 -8.23 24.44 -0.17
C LEU A 115 -6.85 23.75 -0.03
N PRO A 116 -6.69 22.53 -0.51
CA PRO A 116 -5.39 21.83 -0.49
C PRO A 116 -4.45 22.40 -1.55
N PHE A 117 -4.00 23.64 -1.35
CA PHE A 117 -3.21 24.39 -2.33
C PHE A 117 -1.94 23.66 -2.77
N ALA A 118 -1.19 23.07 -1.84
CA ALA A 118 0.04 22.34 -2.17
C ALA A 118 -0.24 21.16 -3.13
N PHE A 119 -1.33 20.43 -2.88
CA PHE A 119 -1.74 19.33 -3.76
C PHE A 119 -2.16 19.84 -5.14
N LEU A 120 -2.98 20.89 -5.19
CA LEU A 120 -3.46 21.49 -6.45
C LEU A 120 -2.32 22.10 -7.26
N LEU A 121 -1.39 22.81 -6.62
CA LEU A 121 -0.19 23.35 -7.27
C LEU A 121 0.69 22.23 -7.81
N GLY A 122 0.88 21.14 -7.08
CA GLY A 122 1.66 20.00 -7.58
C GLY A 122 1.05 19.36 -8.83
N LEU A 123 -0.28 19.23 -8.88
CA LEU A 123 -0.97 18.74 -10.08
C LEU A 123 -0.86 19.73 -11.24
N TRP A 124 -1.03 21.02 -10.97
CA TRP A 124 -0.87 22.06 -11.97
C TRP A 124 0.56 22.13 -12.51
N GLY A 125 1.58 22.11 -11.64
CA GLY A 125 2.98 22.11 -12.03
C GLY A 125 3.37 20.88 -12.84
N MET A 126 2.85 19.71 -12.48
CA MET A 126 3.03 18.50 -13.28
C MET A 126 2.45 18.67 -14.68
N PHE A 127 1.23 19.16 -14.80
CA PHE A 127 0.58 19.41 -16.08
C PHE A 127 1.33 20.46 -16.92
N TYR A 128 1.70 21.59 -16.31
CA TYR A 128 2.48 22.64 -16.97
C TYR A 128 3.84 22.11 -17.46
N HIS A 129 4.56 21.36 -16.63
CA HIS A 129 5.85 20.77 -16.99
C HIS A 129 5.73 19.82 -18.18
N PHE A 130 4.67 19.02 -18.27
CA PHE A 130 4.42 18.16 -19.44
C PHE A 130 4.18 18.94 -20.73
N GLN A 131 3.67 20.17 -20.65
CA GLN A 131 3.50 21.02 -21.83
C GLN A 131 4.81 21.67 -22.28
N GLN A 132 5.67 22.04 -21.35
CA GLN A 132 6.94 22.74 -21.64
C GLN A 132 8.05 21.78 -22.03
N ASP A 133 8.29 20.74 -21.26
CA ASP A 133 9.37 19.77 -21.49
C ASP A 133 8.94 18.35 -21.12
N ARG A 134 8.39 17.65 -22.08
CA ARG A 134 7.90 16.27 -21.88
C ARG A 134 8.97 15.30 -21.40
N LYS A 135 10.24 15.48 -21.82
CA LYS A 135 11.32 14.55 -21.45
C LYS A 135 11.66 14.67 -19.97
N ARG A 136 11.83 15.90 -19.46
CA ARG A 136 12.11 16.14 -18.04
C ARG A 136 10.90 15.84 -17.17
N ALA A 137 9.69 16.20 -17.62
CA ALA A 137 8.45 15.86 -16.94
C ALA A 137 8.28 14.35 -16.78
N PHE A 138 8.59 13.57 -17.82
CA PHE A 138 8.55 12.11 -17.76
C PHE A 138 9.60 11.54 -16.79
N SER A 139 10.77 12.15 -16.69
CA SER A 139 11.80 11.74 -15.71
C SER A 139 11.32 11.93 -14.27
N ILE A 140 10.68 13.08 -13.97
CA ILE A 140 10.13 13.35 -12.63
C ILE A 140 8.94 12.43 -12.33
N LEU A 141 8.05 12.21 -13.31
CA LEU A 141 6.95 11.25 -13.15
C LEU A 141 7.47 9.82 -12.92
N SER A 142 8.49 9.41 -13.64
CA SER A 142 9.12 8.10 -13.44
C SER A 142 9.72 7.99 -12.05
N LEU A 143 10.41 9.03 -11.56
CA LEU A 143 10.92 9.07 -10.20
C LEU A 143 9.77 8.93 -9.18
N PHE A 144 8.68 9.68 -9.36
CA PHE A 144 7.48 9.60 -8.52
C PHE A 144 6.90 8.19 -8.47
N LEU A 145 6.70 7.56 -9.63
CA LEU A 145 6.12 6.22 -9.72
C LEU A 145 7.06 5.14 -9.17
N MET A 146 8.36 5.21 -9.47
CA MET A 146 9.33 4.21 -9.04
C MET A 146 9.59 4.27 -7.53
N THR A 147 9.65 5.47 -6.95
CA THR A 147 9.86 5.63 -5.50
C THR A 147 8.57 5.59 -4.68
N GLY A 148 7.42 5.58 -5.33
CA GLY A 148 6.11 5.40 -4.72
C GLY A 148 5.56 3.99 -4.98
N LEU A 149 4.89 3.83 -6.11
CA LEU A 149 4.15 2.59 -6.41
C LEU A 149 5.05 1.36 -6.58
N ALA A 150 6.23 1.50 -7.19
CA ALA A 150 7.14 0.36 -7.32
C ALA A 150 7.68 -0.12 -5.97
N ILE A 151 7.89 0.79 -5.01
CA ILE A 151 8.27 0.43 -3.64
C ILE A 151 7.17 -0.38 -2.95
N ILE A 152 5.90 -0.05 -3.14
CA ILE A 152 4.77 -0.84 -2.61
C ILE A 152 4.87 -2.29 -3.09
N ILE A 153 5.14 -2.47 -4.38
CA ILE A 153 5.29 -3.79 -4.98
C ILE A 153 6.49 -4.51 -4.40
N PHE A 154 7.62 -3.82 -4.26
CA PHE A 154 8.88 -4.40 -3.78
C PHE A 154 8.84 -4.76 -2.30
N VAL A 155 8.37 -3.86 -1.44
CA VAL A 155 8.38 -4.06 0.02
C VAL A 155 7.30 -5.04 0.45
N ASN A 156 6.17 -5.13 -0.28
CA ASN A 156 5.05 -6.05 -0.03
C ASN A 156 4.65 -6.09 1.46
N GLN A 157 4.27 -4.94 2.00
CA GLN A 157 3.98 -4.77 3.43
C GLN A 157 2.83 -5.66 3.90
N ASP A 158 3.05 -6.36 5.01
CA ASP A 158 2.07 -7.20 5.67
C ASP A 158 1.13 -6.39 6.59
N ASN A 159 -0.04 -6.94 6.90
CA ASN A 159 -0.97 -6.41 7.89
C ASN A 159 -1.15 -7.45 9.02
N PRO A 160 -0.97 -7.10 10.31
CA PRO A 160 -0.58 -5.78 10.83
C PRO A 160 0.91 -5.47 10.71
N GLN A 161 1.23 -4.21 10.43
CA GLN A 161 2.59 -3.73 10.50
C GLN A 161 2.95 -3.39 11.95
N PRO A 162 4.08 -3.88 12.48
CA PRO A 162 4.54 -3.53 13.83
C PRO A 162 4.93 -2.05 13.95
N ARG A 163 5.31 -1.43 12.84
CA ARG A 163 5.68 -0.02 12.74
C ARG A 163 5.29 0.54 11.38
N GLU A 164 4.73 1.74 11.36
CA GLU A 164 4.44 2.46 10.12
C GLU A 164 5.74 2.88 9.41
N ARG A 165 5.77 2.72 8.07
CA ARG A 165 6.96 2.93 7.24
C ARG A 165 6.71 3.95 6.13
N ASP A 166 6.14 5.08 6.49
CA ASP A 166 5.90 6.22 5.61
C ASP A 166 7.17 6.75 4.94
N TYR A 167 8.31 6.71 5.67
CA TYR A 167 9.62 7.09 5.15
C TYR A 167 10.06 6.33 3.90
N SER A 168 9.49 5.16 3.64
CA SER A 168 9.80 4.39 2.42
C SER A 168 9.37 5.11 1.14
N TYR A 169 8.43 6.04 1.24
CA TYR A 169 7.84 6.75 0.10
C TYR A 169 8.36 8.19 -0.07
N VAL A 170 9.34 8.60 0.72
CA VAL A 170 9.90 9.97 0.71
C VAL A 170 10.35 10.40 -0.68
N GLY A 171 10.90 9.49 -1.49
CA GLY A 171 11.31 9.80 -2.86
C GLY A 171 10.16 10.28 -3.75
N SER A 172 8.96 9.70 -3.61
CA SER A 172 7.80 10.15 -4.37
C SER A 172 7.28 11.51 -3.88
N PHE A 173 7.33 11.76 -2.57
CA PHE A 173 6.96 13.06 -1.99
C PHE A 173 7.90 14.15 -2.47
N PHE A 174 9.20 13.86 -2.52
CA PHE A 174 10.20 14.76 -3.08
C PHE A 174 9.94 15.06 -4.57
N ALA A 175 9.68 14.03 -5.37
CA ALA A 175 9.36 14.23 -6.79
C ALA A 175 8.11 15.10 -7.00
N PHE A 176 7.08 14.93 -6.16
CA PHE A 176 5.89 15.77 -6.20
C PHE A 176 6.17 17.21 -5.74
N SER A 177 7.05 17.40 -4.75
CA SER A 177 7.49 18.74 -4.32
C SER A 177 8.22 19.51 -5.42
N ILE A 178 8.99 18.83 -6.28
CA ILE A 178 9.57 19.44 -7.48
C ILE A 178 8.46 19.96 -8.41
N SER A 179 7.39 19.18 -8.59
CA SER A 179 6.25 19.62 -9.41
C SER A 179 5.57 20.88 -8.84
N ILE A 180 5.47 21.00 -7.52
CA ILE A 180 4.97 22.22 -6.86
C ILE A 180 5.87 23.42 -7.14
N SER A 181 7.19 23.21 -7.19
CA SER A 181 8.17 24.30 -7.45
C SER A 181 8.15 24.79 -8.89
N ILE A 182 7.58 24.02 -9.80
CA ILE A 182 7.47 24.34 -11.23
C ILE A 182 6.16 25.10 -11.52
N ALA A 183 5.16 24.99 -10.65
CA ALA A 183 3.85 25.63 -10.79
C ALA A 183 3.93 27.15 -10.70
#